data_1453630a425120d3e85e457c9a763b61
#
_entry.id   1453630a425120d3e85e457c9a763b61
#
_cell.length_a   1.000
_cell.length_b   1.000
_cell.length_c   1.000
_cell.angle_alpha   90.00
_cell.angle_beta   90.00
_cell.angle_gamma   90.00
#
_symmetry.space_group_name_H-M   'P 1'
#
loop_
_entity.id
_entity.type
_entity.pdbx_description
1 polymer ?
#
loop_
_entity_poly.entity_id
_entity_poly.type
_entity_poly.pdbx_seq_one_letter_code
_entity_poly.pdbx_strand_id
1 'polypeptide(L)'
;MQFSCKNEIPLGDGALENALGVKQCMGEVSTCVNTDDRIGTIRACSSFRTLFFCYTMDMDVEALLLDLIRRTACELPQDILEAMQCARGVEHEAPAQMAFDTILENCRLARCQHTPMCQDTGILTFFWKVPAGTAQHPLVEAAARAVRSATQRGWLRKNTIETLSGTSVDDNVALGIPVHHFEEVDCEVPEVTLLLKGGGSENMSCQYSLPEGRLGAGRDLAGVRACVLDAVHRIQGQGCAPGILGVCIGADRAEGYAVAKQQLLRPLPDVSPVPELANLEERLLQEANTLGIGPMGLGGKTTLLGVKIASRTRLPASYFVTIAYCCWACRRQTVTLK
;
A
#
# COMPACT_ATOMS: atom_id res chain seq x y z
N MET A 1 5.33 51.04 6.21
CA MET A 1 4.03 51.38 5.63
C MET A 1 3.02 50.38 6.17
N GLN A 2 2.24 50.83 7.15
CA GLN A 2 1.11 50.12 7.74
C GLN A 2 -0.11 50.27 6.84
N PHE A 3 -0.80 49.21 6.52
CA PHE A 3 -2.19 49.26 6.11
C PHE A 3 -3.03 48.38 7.01
N SER A 4 -3.78 49.04 7.87
CA SER A 4 -4.91 48.56 8.63
C SER A 4 -6.16 48.64 7.75
N CYS A 5 -6.96 47.59 7.69
CA CYS A 5 -8.38 47.66 7.31
C CYS A 5 -9.16 46.72 8.25
N LYS A 6 -9.81 47.35 9.20
CA LYS A 6 -10.98 46.81 9.92
C LYS A 6 -12.18 46.89 8.97
N ASN A 7 -12.96 45.83 8.88
CA ASN A 7 -14.39 45.92 8.56
C ASN A 7 -15.14 44.88 9.38
N GLU A 8 -15.77 45.37 10.42
CA GLU A 8 -16.82 44.68 11.17
C GLU A 8 -18.10 44.72 10.32
N ILE A 9 -18.79 43.59 10.22
CA ILE A 9 -20.18 43.51 9.73
C ILE A 9 -21.03 42.99 10.87
N PRO A 10 -22.17 43.63 11.20
CA PRO A 10 -22.95 43.41 12.39
C PRO A 10 -23.83 42.15 12.32
N LEU A 11 -23.95 41.50 13.49
CA LEU A 11 -24.93 40.47 13.78
C LEU A 11 -26.34 41.07 13.78
N GLY A 12 -27.22 40.56 12.93
CA GLY A 12 -28.66 40.83 12.94
C GLY A 12 -29.37 39.62 13.54
N ASP A 13 -30.00 39.83 14.68
CA ASP A 13 -30.97 38.91 15.29
C ASP A 13 -32.21 38.81 14.40
N GLY A 14 -32.71 37.62 14.19
CA GLY A 14 -34.00 37.44 13.55
C GLY A 14 -34.41 36.02 13.27
N ALA A 15 -35.17 35.47 14.21
CA ALA A 15 -36.24 34.50 14.01
C ALA A 15 -35.89 33.06 13.63
N LEU A 16 -35.98 32.21 14.63
CA LEU A 16 -36.54 30.85 14.62
C LEU A 16 -37.86 30.82 13.82
N GLU A 17 -38.01 29.75 13.06
CA GLU A 17 -39.17 28.89 12.86
C GLU A 17 -39.28 28.38 11.41
N ASN A 18 -39.39 27.09 11.35
CA ASN A 18 -40.01 26.17 10.41
C ASN A 18 -39.02 25.13 9.91
N ALA A 19 -38.99 24.02 10.56
CA ALA A 19 -39.95 22.91 10.63
C ALA A 19 -39.70 21.88 9.53
N LEU A 20 -39.23 20.75 10.01
CA LEU A 20 -39.70 19.40 9.63
C LEU A 20 -40.10 19.17 8.17
N GLY A 21 -39.24 18.52 7.47
CA GLY A 21 -39.53 17.92 6.17
C GLY A 21 -38.77 16.61 5.95
N VAL A 22 -38.75 15.74 6.96
CA VAL A 22 -38.37 14.31 6.73
C VAL A 22 -39.59 13.63 6.16
N LYS A 23 -39.70 13.58 4.84
CA LYS A 23 -40.63 12.65 4.17
C LYS A 23 -40.02 11.26 4.21
N GLN A 24 -40.59 10.46 5.11
CA GLN A 24 -40.55 9.02 5.17
C GLN A 24 -41.08 8.47 3.84
N CYS A 25 -40.20 7.97 2.96
CA CYS A 25 -40.60 7.11 1.86
C CYS A 25 -40.76 5.67 2.39
N MET A 26 -41.85 5.41 3.07
CA MET A 26 -42.38 4.04 3.19
C MET A 26 -43.10 3.72 1.89
N GLY A 27 -42.45 3.02 0.99
CA GLY A 27 -43.04 2.40 -0.17
C GLY A 27 -43.86 1.19 0.30
N GLU A 28 -45.17 1.27 0.12
CA GLU A 28 -46.08 0.19 0.32
C GLU A 28 -45.70 -1.03 -0.52
N VAL A 29 -45.53 -2.18 0.13
CA VAL A 29 -45.44 -3.47 -0.52
C VAL A 29 -46.86 -3.83 -0.97
N SER A 30 -47.18 -3.55 -2.22
CA SER A 30 -48.42 -4.02 -2.86
C SER A 30 -48.28 -5.51 -3.14
N THR A 31 -48.88 -6.31 -2.33
CA THR A 31 -49.09 -7.74 -2.62
C THR A 31 -50.15 -7.86 -3.72
N CYS A 32 -49.71 -8.03 -4.95
CA CYS A 32 -50.56 -8.52 -6.02
C CYS A 32 -50.69 -10.05 -5.87
N VAL A 33 -51.78 -10.49 -5.26
CA VAL A 33 -52.24 -11.88 -5.37
C VAL A 33 -53.02 -11.95 -6.66
N ASN A 34 -52.47 -12.59 -7.67
CA ASN A 34 -53.19 -12.96 -8.87
C ASN A 34 -53.34 -14.48 -8.86
N THR A 35 -54.56 -14.92 -8.58
CA THR A 35 -55.00 -16.31 -8.71
C THR A 35 -55.28 -16.55 -10.18
N ASP A 36 -54.36 -17.20 -10.89
CA ASP A 36 -54.70 -18.07 -12.02
C ASP A 36 -53.55 -19.04 -12.30
N ASP A 37 -53.89 -20.30 -12.27
CA ASP A 37 -53.07 -21.47 -12.54
C ASP A 37 -52.43 -21.41 -13.94
N ARG A 38 -51.07 -21.37 -14.01
CA ARG A 38 -50.26 -22.12 -15.00
C ARG A 38 -48.77 -21.95 -14.65
N ILE A 39 -48.09 -23.08 -14.65
CA ILE A 39 -46.65 -23.24 -14.45
C ILE A 39 -45.87 -22.21 -15.25
N GLY A 40 -45.29 -21.22 -14.58
CA GLY A 40 -44.44 -20.20 -15.15
C GLY A 40 -43.16 -20.08 -14.35
N THR A 41 -42.05 -20.37 -14.99
CA THR A 41 -40.67 -20.26 -14.51
C THR A 41 -40.44 -18.91 -13.85
N ILE A 42 -40.18 -18.89 -12.54
CA ILE A 42 -39.77 -17.67 -11.82
C ILE A 42 -38.38 -17.29 -12.29
N ARG A 43 -38.28 -16.25 -13.12
CA ARG A 43 -37.01 -15.55 -13.33
C ARG A 43 -36.67 -14.80 -12.05
N ALA A 44 -35.68 -15.29 -11.32
CA ALA A 44 -35.16 -14.57 -10.16
C ALA A 44 -34.67 -13.19 -10.58
N CYS A 45 -35.27 -12.15 -10.00
CA CYS A 45 -34.84 -10.75 -10.18
C CYS A 45 -33.45 -10.60 -9.62
N SER A 46 -32.52 -10.05 -10.43
CA SER A 46 -31.11 -9.84 -10.08
C SER A 46 -30.86 -8.93 -8.87
N SER A 47 -31.88 -8.27 -8.35
CA SER A 47 -31.82 -7.40 -7.17
C SER A 47 -31.75 -8.17 -5.83
N PHE A 48 -32.05 -9.47 -5.78
CA PHE A 48 -31.94 -10.24 -4.54
C PHE A 48 -30.51 -10.70 -4.21
N ARG A 49 -29.60 -10.78 -5.19
CA ARG A 49 -28.19 -11.17 -4.94
C ARG A 49 -27.40 -10.12 -4.16
N THR A 50 -27.69 -8.84 -4.36
CA THR A 50 -26.95 -7.73 -3.71
C THR A 50 -27.28 -7.61 -2.21
N LEU A 51 -28.51 -7.92 -1.80
CA LEU A 51 -28.93 -7.86 -0.40
C LEU A 51 -28.40 -9.05 0.43
N PHE A 52 -28.23 -10.23 -0.19
CA PHE A 52 -27.73 -11.42 0.52
C PHE A 52 -26.21 -11.37 0.74
N PHE A 53 -25.46 -10.67 -0.13
CA PHE A 53 -24.02 -10.53 0.00
C PHE A 53 -23.60 -9.60 1.16
N CYS A 54 -24.49 -8.69 1.56
CA CYS A 54 -24.20 -7.72 2.64
C CYS A 54 -24.35 -8.32 4.06
N TYR A 55 -25.12 -9.39 4.23
CA TYR A 55 -25.46 -9.90 5.58
C TYR A 55 -24.59 -11.07 6.07
N THR A 56 -23.89 -11.76 5.17
CA THR A 56 -23.02 -12.90 5.53
C THR A 56 -21.54 -12.53 5.61
N MET A 57 -21.14 -11.31 5.24
CA MET A 57 -19.72 -10.89 5.20
C MET A 57 -19.15 -10.42 6.54
N ASP A 58 -19.97 -10.10 7.56
CA ASP A 58 -19.49 -9.33 8.71
C ASP A 58 -18.65 -10.11 9.74
N MET A 59 -18.81 -11.43 9.87
CA MET A 59 -18.01 -12.21 10.83
C MET A 59 -16.75 -12.84 10.23
N ASP A 60 -16.79 -13.24 8.97
CA ASP A 60 -15.67 -13.91 8.31
C ASP A 60 -14.58 -12.91 7.84
N VAL A 61 -14.97 -11.72 7.40
CA VAL A 61 -14.02 -10.71 6.85
C VAL A 61 -13.06 -10.20 7.92
N GLU A 62 -13.54 -9.89 9.13
CA GLU A 62 -12.67 -9.42 10.21
C GLU A 62 -11.64 -10.48 10.60
N ALA A 63 -12.06 -11.75 10.71
CA ALA A 63 -11.17 -12.85 11.05
C ALA A 63 -10.11 -13.09 9.95
N LEU A 64 -10.49 -13.02 8.67
CA LEU A 64 -9.58 -13.13 7.54
C LEU A 64 -8.58 -11.98 7.51
N LEU A 65 -9.03 -10.74 7.74
CA LEU A 65 -8.16 -9.57 7.81
C LEU A 65 -7.23 -9.62 9.03
N LEU A 66 -7.70 -10.13 10.15
CA LEU A 66 -6.88 -10.30 11.35
C LEU A 66 -5.75 -11.30 11.12
N ASP A 67 -6.02 -12.43 10.46
CA ASP A 67 -4.99 -13.39 10.07
C ASP A 67 -4.05 -12.82 9.00
N LEU A 68 -4.57 -12.07 8.02
CA LEU A 68 -3.78 -11.34 7.03
C LEU A 68 -2.77 -10.41 7.71
N ILE A 69 -3.21 -9.63 8.71
CA ILE A 69 -2.35 -8.71 9.48
C ILE A 69 -1.28 -9.50 10.22
N ARG A 70 -1.64 -10.59 10.91
CA ARG A 70 -0.67 -11.45 11.61
C ARG A 70 0.41 -11.96 10.66
N ARG A 71 0.00 -12.57 9.55
CA ARG A 71 0.94 -13.09 8.55
C ARG A 71 1.81 -11.98 7.97
N THR A 72 1.23 -10.84 7.64
CA THR A 72 1.99 -9.73 7.06
C THR A 72 3.01 -9.15 8.05
N ALA A 73 2.68 -9.07 9.35
CA ALA A 73 3.57 -8.52 10.37
C ALA A 73 4.68 -9.47 10.78
N CYS A 74 4.41 -10.79 10.83
CA CYS A 74 5.29 -11.79 11.43
C CYS A 74 6.00 -12.67 10.40
N GLU A 75 5.58 -12.69 9.14
CA GLU A 75 6.10 -13.58 8.10
C GLU A 75 6.54 -12.77 6.88
N LEU A 76 7.77 -12.96 6.45
CA LEU A 76 8.26 -12.36 5.20
C LEU A 76 7.63 -13.12 4.01
N PRO A 77 7.19 -12.44 2.93
CA PRO A 77 6.74 -13.11 1.72
C PRO A 77 7.77 -14.10 1.19
N GLN A 78 7.31 -15.24 0.68
CA GLN A 78 8.19 -16.33 0.27
C GLN A 78 9.20 -15.93 -0.80
N ASP A 79 8.78 -15.14 -1.78
CA ASP A 79 9.65 -14.64 -2.86
C ASP A 79 10.78 -13.73 -2.34
N ILE A 80 10.51 -12.94 -1.30
CA ILE A 80 11.51 -12.08 -0.67
C ILE A 80 12.45 -12.91 0.19
N LEU A 81 11.92 -13.90 0.94
CA LEU A 81 12.74 -14.79 1.75
C LEU A 81 13.72 -15.58 0.88
N GLU A 82 13.25 -16.13 -0.24
CA GLU A 82 14.10 -16.84 -1.22
C GLU A 82 15.16 -15.93 -1.83
N ALA A 83 14.79 -14.71 -2.23
CA ALA A 83 15.73 -13.73 -2.74
C ALA A 83 16.81 -13.35 -1.71
N MET A 84 16.43 -13.21 -0.44
CA MET A 84 17.37 -12.96 0.67
C MET A 84 18.33 -14.14 0.89
N GLN A 85 17.83 -15.37 0.82
CA GLN A 85 18.65 -16.58 0.93
C GLN A 85 19.65 -16.70 -0.23
N CYS A 86 19.19 -16.45 -1.46
CA CYS A 86 20.07 -16.41 -2.64
C CYS A 86 21.14 -15.31 -2.51
N ALA A 87 20.73 -14.11 -2.10
CA ALA A 87 21.63 -12.99 -1.88
C ALA A 87 22.70 -13.33 -0.82
N ARG A 88 22.32 -13.94 0.29
CA ARG A 88 23.26 -14.41 1.32
C ARG A 88 24.30 -15.37 0.73
N GLY A 89 23.88 -16.27 -0.18
CA GLY A 89 24.75 -17.26 -0.82
C GLY A 89 25.86 -16.66 -1.71
N VAL A 90 25.65 -15.46 -2.24
CA VAL A 90 26.61 -14.79 -3.13
C VAL A 90 27.47 -13.73 -2.42
N GLU A 91 27.19 -13.42 -1.16
CA GLU A 91 27.99 -12.50 -0.37
C GLU A 91 29.27 -13.16 0.13
N HIS A 92 30.37 -12.42 0.10
CA HIS A 92 31.70 -12.87 0.53
C HIS A 92 32.24 -12.08 1.70
N GLU A 93 31.81 -10.82 1.85
CA GLU A 93 32.25 -9.96 2.94
C GLU A 93 31.59 -10.37 4.27
N ALA A 94 32.38 -10.56 5.31
CA ALA A 94 31.90 -11.02 6.61
C ALA A 94 30.80 -10.13 7.23
N PRO A 95 30.89 -8.77 7.17
CA PRO A 95 29.82 -7.92 7.67
C PRO A 95 28.49 -8.09 6.91
N ALA A 96 28.56 -8.23 5.57
CA ALA A 96 27.38 -8.47 4.74
C ALA A 96 26.75 -9.83 5.06
N GLN A 97 27.55 -10.88 5.20
CA GLN A 97 27.08 -12.20 5.58
C GLN A 97 26.40 -12.18 6.95
N MET A 98 27.02 -11.56 7.94
CA MET A 98 26.47 -11.43 9.29
C MET A 98 25.13 -10.68 9.29
N ALA A 99 25.01 -9.61 8.49
CA ALA A 99 23.76 -8.87 8.36
C ALA A 99 22.62 -9.76 7.82
N PHE A 100 22.88 -10.51 6.73
CA PHE A 100 21.90 -11.46 6.20
C PHE A 100 21.55 -12.56 7.19
N ASP A 101 22.52 -13.16 7.85
CA ASP A 101 22.29 -14.23 8.85
C ASP A 101 21.40 -13.71 9.99
N THR A 102 21.67 -12.50 10.47
CA THR A 102 20.85 -11.83 11.52
C THR A 102 19.42 -11.57 11.04
N ILE A 103 19.25 -11.06 9.82
CA ILE A 103 17.94 -10.78 9.25
C ILE A 103 17.15 -12.08 9.05
N LEU A 104 17.75 -13.10 8.48
CA LEU A 104 17.09 -14.39 8.23
C LEU A 104 16.69 -15.09 9.54
N GLU A 105 17.55 -15.03 10.57
CA GLU A 105 17.19 -15.54 11.91
C GLU A 105 16.07 -14.73 12.55
N ASN A 106 16.08 -13.40 12.43
CA ASN A 106 14.95 -12.56 12.88
C ASN A 106 13.63 -12.95 12.19
N CYS A 107 13.64 -13.19 10.87
CA CYS A 107 12.45 -13.63 10.14
C CYS A 107 11.95 -15.00 10.65
N ARG A 108 12.86 -15.93 10.91
CA ARG A 108 12.53 -17.25 11.47
C ARG A 108 11.90 -17.15 12.86
N LEU A 109 12.49 -16.34 13.74
CA LEU A 109 11.98 -16.13 15.10
C LEU A 109 10.62 -15.43 15.09
N ALA A 110 10.47 -14.37 14.29
CA ALA A 110 9.21 -13.64 14.16
C ALA A 110 8.05 -14.55 13.72
N ARG A 111 8.30 -15.41 12.72
CA ARG A 111 7.33 -16.39 12.24
C ARG A 111 6.97 -17.42 13.31
N CYS A 112 7.99 -18.00 13.98
CA CYS A 112 7.77 -19.07 14.98
C CYS A 112 7.06 -18.55 16.23
N GLN A 113 7.34 -17.31 16.64
CA GLN A 113 6.81 -16.73 17.88
C GLN A 113 5.58 -15.85 17.65
N HIS A 114 5.16 -15.66 16.41
CA HIS A 114 4.09 -14.71 16.02
C HIS A 114 4.33 -13.30 16.57
N THR A 115 5.56 -12.81 16.47
CA THR A 115 5.96 -11.48 16.91
C THR A 115 6.29 -10.58 15.70
N PRO A 116 6.11 -9.26 15.80
CA PRO A 116 6.47 -8.36 14.71
C PRO A 116 7.95 -8.48 14.35
N MET A 117 8.26 -8.68 13.06
CA MET A 117 9.65 -8.78 12.60
C MET A 117 10.44 -7.47 12.62
N CYS A 118 9.76 -6.33 12.77
CA CYS A 118 10.37 -5.01 12.80
C CYS A 118 9.77 -4.17 13.94
N GLN A 119 10.59 -3.29 14.56
CA GLN A 119 10.09 -2.32 15.54
C GLN A 119 9.16 -1.28 14.91
N ASP A 120 9.27 -1.05 13.61
CA ASP A 120 8.40 -0.18 12.83
C ASP A 120 7.25 -0.99 12.24
N THR A 121 6.05 -0.82 12.78
CA THR A 121 4.83 -1.43 12.22
C THR A 121 4.63 -0.97 10.80
N GLY A 122 4.97 0.27 10.50
CA GLY A 122 4.72 0.89 9.21
C GLY A 122 3.27 1.36 9.05
N ILE A 123 3.03 2.04 7.94
CA ILE A 123 1.68 2.42 7.52
C ILE A 123 0.99 1.18 6.96
N LEU A 124 -0.16 0.84 7.56
CA LEU A 124 -1.03 -0.23 7.07
C LEU A 124 -1.75 0.29 5.82
N THR A 125 -1.44 -0.28 4.66
CA THR A 125 -2.08 0.09 3.39
C THR A 125 -2.76 -1.14 2.80
N PHE A 126 -4.09 -1.08 2.69
CA PHE A 126 -4.92 -2.12 2.11
C PHE A 126 -5.22 -1.76 0.65
N PHE A 127 -4.85 -2.64 -0.27
CA PHE A 127 -5.18 -2.57 -1.69
C PHE A 127 -6.27 -3.60 -1.97
N TRP A 128 -7.46 -3.08 -2.28
CA TRP A 128 -8.66 -3.89 -2.50
C TRP A 128 -8.94 -4.02 -3.98
N LYS A 129 -9.14 -5.24 -4.45
CA LYS A 129 -9.78 -5.53 -5.72
C LYS A 129 -11.17 -6.05 -5.44
N VAL A 130 -12.18 -5.33 -5.89
CA VAL A 130 -13.58 -5.61 -5.54
C VAL A 130 -14.46 -5.68 -6.78
N PRO A 131 -15.54 -6.49 -6.76
CA PRO A 131 -16.56 -6.43 -7.79
C PRO A 131 -17.19 -5.04 -7.87
N ALA A 132 -17.64 -4.66 -9.06
CA ALA A 132 -18.36 -3.40 -9.24
C ALA A 132 -19.57 -3.29 -8.31
N GLY A 133 -19.75 -2.11 -7.70
CA GLY A 133 -20.86 -1.84 -6.77
C GLY A 133 -20.65 -2.40 -5.36
N THR A 134 -19.48 -2.89 -5.00
CA THR A 134 -19.16 -3.33 -3.63
C THR A 134 -19.23 -2.16 -2.65
N ALA A 135 -19.96 -2.32 -1.54
CA ALA A 135 -19.99 -1.35 -0.46
C ALA A 135 -18.61 -1.33 0.26
N GLN A 136 -17.88 -0.23 0.13
CA GLN A 136 -16.53 -0.11 0.68
C GLN A 136 -16.51 0.11 2.19
N HIS A 137 -17.48 0.84 2.73
CA HIS A 137 -17.51 1.22 4.16
C HIS A 137 -17.47 0.02 5.12
N PRO A 138 -18.24 -1.07 4.93
CA PRO A 138 -18.14 -2.25 5.79
C PRO A 138 -16.73 -2.90 5.77
N LEU A 139 -16.03 -2.89 4.64
CA LEU A 139 -14.68 -3.43 4.52
C LEU A 139 -13.67 -2.57 5.29
N VAL A 140 -13.81 -1.25 5.22
CA VAL A 140 -12.98 -0.30 5.98
C VAL A 140 -13.18 -0.49 7.49
N GLU A 141 -14.43 -0.63 7.95
CA GLU A 141 -14.76 -0.87 9.35
C GLU A 141 -14.23 -2.21 9.86
N ALA A 142 -14.36 -3.29 9.06
CA ALA A 142 -13.80 -4.60 9.40
C ALA A 142 -12.26 -4.53 9.50
N ALA A 143 -11.60 -3.84 8.59
CA ALA A 143 -10.15 -3.63 8.65
C ALA A 143 -9.73 -2.85 9.89
N ALA A 144 -10.45 -1.80 10.27
CA ALA A 144 -10.18 -1.03 11.48
C ALA A 144 -10.33 -1.90 12.75
N ARG A 145 -11.37 -2.74 12.84
CA ARG A 145 -11.52 -3.68 13.97
C ARG A 145 -10.39 -4.71 14.01
N ALA A 146 -10.01 -5.28 12.85
CA ALA A 146 -8.89 -6.22 12.75
C ALA A 146 -7.56 -5.59 13.19
N VAL A 147 -7.30 -4.32 12.80
CA VAL A 147 -6.08 -3.57 13.21
C VAL A 147 -6.05 -3.38 14.73
N ARG A 148 -7.17 -2.97 15.34
CA ARG A 148 -7.27 -2.86 16.81
C ARG A 148 -6.97 -4.18 17.51
N SER A 149 -7.61 -5.27 17.04
CA SER A 149 -7.42 -6.61 17.59
C SER A 149 -5.97 -7.10 17.42
N ALA A 150 -5.34 -6.86 16.27
CA ALA A 150 -3.94 -7.21 16.03
C ALA A 150 -2.98 -6.43 16.93
N THR A 151 -3.26 -5.14 17.16
CA THR A 151 -2.49 -4.29 18.07
C THR A 151 -2.60 -4.77 19.52
N GLN A 152 -3.80 -5.11 19.98
CA GLN A 152 -4.03 -5.66 21.32
C GLN A 152 -3.33 -7.01 21.52
N ARG A 153 -3.25 -7.85 20.47
CA ARG A 153 -2.53 -9.14 20.51
C ARG A 153 -1.00 -9.00 20.39
N GLY A 154 -0.48 -7.79 20.22
CA GLY A 154 0.95 -7.54 20.08
C GLY A 154 1.55 -7.95 18.72
N TRP A 155 0.73 -8.24 17.72
CA TRP A 155 1.18 -8.50 16.35
C TRP A 155 1.57 -7.22 15.60
N LEU A 156 1.04 -6.09 16.04
CA LEU A 156 1.42 -4.74 15.62
C LEU A 156 1.92 -3.97 16.84
N ARG A 157 2.99 -3.20 16.65
CA ARG A 157 3.45 -2.25 17.68
C ARG A 157 2.66 -0.96 17.58
N LYS A 158 2.48 -0.25 18.69
CA LYS A 158 1.80 1.05 18.73
C LYS A 158 2.73 2.13 18.14
N ASN A 159 2.63 2.36 16.85
CA ASN A 159 3.52 3.28 16.11
C ASN A 159 2.80 4.49 15.52
N THR A 160 1.48 4.52 15.57
CA THR A 160 0.71 5.64 15.03
C THR A 160 0.77 6.83 15.99
N ILE A 161 1.07 8.00 15.45
CA ILE A 161 1.22 9.25 16.21
C ILE A 161 0.32 10.31 15.59
N GLU A 162 -0.45 11.02 16.42
CA GLU A 162 -1.19 12.20 15.98
C GLU A 162 -0.18 13.32 15.67
N THR A 163 -0.26 13.86 14.45
CA THR A 163 0.80 14.69 13.87
C THR A 163 1.00 16.02 14.61
N LEU A 164 -0.08 16.65 15.08
CA LEU A 164 -0.01 17.99 15.69
C LEU A 164 0.40 17.94 17.15
N SER A 165 -0.14 16.99 17.91
CA SER A 165 0.12 16.85 19.34
C SER A 165 1.35 16.00 19.66
N GLY A 166 1.77 15.14 18.74
CA GLY A 166 2.78 14.11 19.00
C GLY A 166 2.30 12.97 19.89
N THR A 167 0.99 12.89 20.15
CA THR A 167 0.42 11.87 21.05
C THR A 167 0.35 10.51 20.32
N SER A 168 0.76 9.45 21.00
CA SER A 168 0.64 8.09 20.48
C SER A 168 -0.82 7.64 20.42
N VAL A 169 -1.17 6.97 19.31
CA VAL A 169 -2.48 6.32 19.13
C VAL A 169 -2.35 4.86 19.51
N ASP A 170 -3.08 4.45 20.53
CA ASP A 170 -2.88 3.15 21.18
C ASP A 170 -3.31 1.93 20.38
N ASP A 171 -4.17 2.11 19.37
CA ASP A 171 -4.79 1.02 18.60
C ASP A 171 -4.41 1.02 17.11
N ASN A 172 -3.52 1.92 16.69
CA ASN A 172 -3.09 2.13 15.31
C ASN A 172 -4.24 2.47 14.34
N VAL A 173 -5.37 3.00 14.83
CA VAL A 173 -6.49 3.45 14.01
C VAL A 173 -6.74 4.92 14.27
N ALA A 174 -6.51 5.76 13.27
CA ALA A 174 -6.64 7.20 13.34
C ALA A 174 -7.11 7.79 12.01
N LEU A 175 -7.29 9.10 11.94
CA LEU A 175 -7.60 9.77 10.68
C LEU A 175 -6.48 9.49 9.64
N GLY A 176 -6.86 8.83 8.53
CA GLY A 176 -5.94 8.45 7.46
C GLY A 176 -5.15 7.17 7.69
N ILE A 177 -5.35 6.45 8.79
CA ILE A 177 -4.73 5.15 9.08
C ILE A 177 -5.77 4.19 9.66
N PRO A 178 -5.92 2.99 9.07
CA PRO A 178 -5.24 2.45 7.88
C PRO A 178 -5.62 3.16 6.58
N VAL A 179 -4.71 3.09 5.58
CA VAL A 179 -4.94 3.62 4.23
C VAL A 179 -5.63 2.57 3.37
N HIS A 180 -6.60 2.98 2.57
CA HIS A 180 -7.34 2.09 1.68
C HIS A 180 -7.30 2.59 0.24
N HIS A 181 -6.96 1.69 -0.69
CA HIS A 181 -7.08 1.89 -2.13
C HIS A 181 -8.05 0.85 -2.67
N PHE A 182 -9.09 1.28 -3.38
CA PHE A 182 -10.07 0.39 -4.00
C PHE A 182 -9.95 0.44 -5.51
N GLU A 183 -9.95 -0.73 -6.13
CA GLU A 183 -9.99 -0.94 -7.57
C GLU A 183 -11.18 -1.86 -7.88
N GLU A 184 -12.12 -1.39 -8.70
CA GLU A 184 -13.19 -2.23 -9.22
C GLU A 184 -12.64 -3.08 -10.36
N VAL A 185 -12.79 -4.39 -10.24
CA VAL A 185 -12.31 -5.37 -11.23
C VAL A 185 -13.41 -6.39 -11.53
N ASP A 186 -13.28 -7.05 -12.67
CA ASP A 186 -14.16 -8.16 -13.03
C ASP A 186 -13.77 -9.43 -12.24
N CYS A 187 -14.29 -9.52 -11.03
CA CYS A 187 -14.09 -10.66 -10.14
C CYS A 187 -15.40 -11.00 -9.40
N GLU A 188 -15.53 -12.25 -8.97
CA GLU A 188 -16.71 -12.70 -8.20
C GLU A 188 -16.55 -12.43 -6.70
N VAL A 189 -15.32 -12.41 -6.22
CA VAL A 189 -15.00 -12.34 -4.78
C VAL A 189 -13.90 -11.30 -4.56
N PRO A 190 -14.03 -10.43 -3.55
CA PRO A 190 -13.02 -9.45 -3.24
C PRO A 190 -11.66 -10.09 -2.89
N GLU A 191 -10.60 -9.46 -3.33
CA GLU A 191 -9.22 -9.75 -2.94
C GLU A 191 -8.63 -8.52 -2.24
N VAL A 192 -7.86 -8.75 -1.19
CA VAL A 192 -7.15 -7.67 -0.51
C VAL A 192 -5.68 -8.01 -0.31
N THR A 193 -4.82 -7.07 -0.65
CA THR A 193 -3.39 -7.11 -0.33
C THR A 193 -3.08 -6.09 0.73
N LEU A 194 -2.48 -6.52 1.84
CA LEU A 194 -1.95 -5.62 2.87
C LEU A 194 -0.45 -5.40 2.65
N LEU A 195 -0.04 -4.14 2.64
CA LEU A 195 1.35 -3.71 2.68
C LEU A 195 1.62 -2.99 4.00
N LEU A 196 2.65 -3.43 4.73
CA LEU A 196 3.21 -2.73 5.89
C LEU A 196 4.53 -2.07 5.49
N LYS A 197 4.49 -0.76 5.20
CA LYS A 197 5.66 0.01 4.77
C LYS A 197 6.12 0.93 5.88
N GLY A 198 7.30 0.65 6.43
CA GLY A 198 7.86 1.40 7.55
C GLY A 198 8.16 2.87 7.23
N GLY A 199 8.12 3.73 8.25
CA GLY A 199 8.41 5.17 8.14
C GLY A 199 9.82 5.44 7.63
N GLY A 200 10.81 4.65 8.03
CA GLY A 200 12.16 4.72 7.48
C GLY A 200 12.19 4.52 5.96
N SER A 201 11.43 3.54 5.46
CA SER A 201 11.28 3.30 4.02
C SER A 201 10.49 4.41 3.31
N GLU A 202 9.51 5.03 3.98
CA GLU A 202 8.78 6.18 3.41
C GLU A 202 9.71 7.38 3.24
N ASN A 203 10.56 7.66 4.22
CA ASN A 203 11.54 8.76 4.15
C ASN A 203 12.56 8.60 3.03
N MET A 204 12.84 7.37 2.60
CA MET A 204 13.77 7.09 1.50
C MET A 204 13.10 7.17 0.12
N SER A 205 11.78 7.26 0.07
CA SER A 205 11.02 7.45 -1.19
C SER A 205 11.21 8.88 -1.70
N CYS A 206 11.30 9.05 -3.02
CA CYS A 206 11.53 10.36 -3.62
C CYS A 206 10.91 10.50 -5.01
N GLN A 207 10.83 11.73 -5.50
CA GLN A 207 10.31 12.04 -6.82
C GLN A 207 11.18 13.08 -7.52
N TYR A 208 11.57 12.78 -8.75
CA TYR A 208 12.29 13.69 -9.63
C TYR A 208 11.37 14.28 -10.69
N SER A 209 11.70 15.47 -11.15
CA SER A 209 11.09 16.10 -12.32
C SER A 209 12.13 16.21 -13.43
N LEU A 210 11.88 15.61 -14.58
CA LEU A 210 12.79 15.70 -15.71
C LEU A 210 12.45 16.91 -16.63
N PRO A 211 13.46 17.63 -17.16
CA PRO A 211 14.87 17.35 -17.03
C PRO A 211 15.43 17.70 -15.64
N GLU A 212 16.38 16.91 -15.15
CA GLU A 212 17.09 17.16 -13.88
C GLU A 212 18.55 17.58 -14.20
N GLY A 213 18.81 18.86 -14.06
CA GLY A 213 20.10 19.47 -14.49
C GLY A 213 21.30 18.97 -13.70
N ARG A 214 21.16 18.69 -12.40
CA ARG A 214 22.24 18.18 -11.54
C ARG A 214 22.77 16.82 -12.01
N LEU A 215 21.86 16.00 -12.58
CA LEU A 215 22.19 14.66 -13.08
C LEU A 215 22.45 14.64 -14.58
N GLY A 216 22.27 15.75 -15.29
CA GLY A 216 22.26 15.77 -16.75
C GLY A 216 21.15 14.88 -17.34
N ALA A 217 20.09 14.64 -16.59
CA ALA A 217 19.02 13.71 -16.95
C ALA A 217 17.98 14.37 -17.84
N GLY A 218 17.82 13.87 -19.05
CA GLY A 218 16.80 14.27 -20.02
C GLY A 218 15.44 13.60 -19.78
N ARG A 219 14.46 13.94 -20.64
CA ARG A 219 13.10 13.33 -20.61
C ARG A 219 13.05 12.03 -21.40
N ASP A 220 13.86 11.07 -21.01
CA ASP A 220 14.00 9.75 -21.63
C ASP A 220 14.33 8.67 -20.60
N LEU A 221 14.45 7.42 -21.02
CA LEU A 221 14.77 6.30 -20.13
C LEU A 221 16.20 6.39 -19.55
N ALA A 222 17.12 7.07 -20.23
CA ALA A 222 18.47 7.32 -19.69
C ALA A 222 18.39 8.28 -18.51
N GLY A 223 17.55 9.33 -18.61
CA GLY A 223 17.27 10.24 -17.51
C GLY A 223 16.57 9.55 -16.34
N VAL A 224 15.58 8.66 -16.61
CA VAL A 224 14.95 7.83 -15.58
C VAL A 224 15.99 6.99 -14.84
N ARG A 225 16.86 6.31 -15.58
CA ARG A 225 17.96 5.51 -15.02
C ARG A 225 18.86 6.35 -14.11
N ALA A 226 19.27 7.54 -14.55
CA ALA A 226 20.11 8.42 -13.75
C ALA A 226 19.43 8.81 -12.42
N CYS A 227 18.12 9.12 -12.44
CA CYS A 227 17.35 9.45 -11.25
C CYS A 227 17.25 8.28 -10.28
N VAL A 228 17.00 7.06 -10.78
CA VAL A 228 16.86 5.88 -9.92
C VAL A 228 18.21 5.54 -9.26
N LEU A 229 19.31 5.58 -9.99
CA LEU A 229 20.64 5.32 -9.43
C LEU A 229 21.06 6.40 -8.43
N ASP A 230 20.77 7.69 -8.68
CA ASP A 230 21.00 8.77 -7.71
C ASP A 230 20.17 8.53 -6.42
N ALA A 231 18.91 8.11 -6.56
CA ALA A 231 18.08 7.79 -5.40
C ALA A 231 18.70 6.68 -4.56
N VAL A 232 19.09 5.56 -5.17
CA VAL A 232 19.73 4.44 -4.47
C VAL A 232 21.03 4.88 -3.80
N HIS A 233 21.87 5.66 -4.51
CA HIS A 233 23.11 6.18 -3.95
C HIS A 233 22.88 7.08 -2.73
N ARG A 234 21.84 7.91 -2.74
CA ARG A 234 21.49 8.80 -1.62
C ARG A 234 20.92 8.07 -0.42
N ILE A 235 20.20 6.99 -0.65
CA ILE A 235 19.59 6.16 0.42
C ILE A 235 20.68 5.50 1.26
N GLN A 236 21.78 5.03 0.65
CA GLN A 236 22.85 4.32 1.35
C GLN A 236 22.27 3.20 2.25
N GLY A 237 22.80 3.03 3.46
CA GLY A 237 22.32 2.09 4.46
C GLY A 237 21.07 2.54 5.23
N GLN A 238 20.63 3.80 5.09
CA GLN A 238 19.53 4.38 5.87
C GLN A 238 18.17 3.72 5.59
N GLY A 239 18.01 3.13 4.40
CA GLY A 239 16.81 2.41 4.00
C GLY A 239 16.73 0.96 4.49
N CYS A 240 17.65 0.48 5.35
CA CYS A 240 17.74 -0.92 5.76
C CYS A 240 17.83 -1.85 4.54
N ALA A 241 18.86 -1.69 3.71
CA ALA A 241 19.12 -2.53 2.54
C ALA A 241 19.31 -4.01 2.94
N PRO A 242 19.10 -4.98 2.02
CA PRO A 242 18.77 -4.79 0.62
C PRO A 242 17.33 -4.34 0.40
N GLY A 243 17.15 -3.37 -0.51
CA GLY A 243 15.84 -2.77 -0.77
C GLY A 243 15.09 -3.36 -1.96
N ILE A 244 13.84 -2.95 -2.10
CA ILE A 244 13.01 -3.19 -3.27
C ILE A 244 12.50 -1.83 -3.74
N LEU A 245 12.59 -1.55 -5.04
CA LEU A 245 12.08 -0.33 -5.63
C LEU A 245 10.78 -0.58 -6.39
N GLY A 246 9.76 0.23 -6.09
CA GLY A 246 8.64 0.46 -6.98
C GLY A 246 8.82 1.81 -7.66
N VAL A 247 8.74 1.85 -8.98
CA VAL A 247 8.99 3.06 -9.77
C VAL A 247 7.77 3.36 -10.65
N CYS A 248 7.37 4.63 -10.70
CA CYS A 248 6.39 5.12 -11.68
C CYS A 248 7.05 6.18 -12.56
N ILE A 249 6.95 6.00 -13.88
CA ILE A 249 7.38 6.94 -14.90
C ILE A 249 6.15 7.66 -15.46
N GLY A 250 6.09 8.99 -15.36
CA GLY A 250 4.94 9.78 -15.81
C GLY A 250 3.94 10.03 -14.68
N ALA A 251 2.64 9.97 -14.98
CA ALA A 251 1.53 10.37 -14.11
C ALA A 251 1.60 11.84 -13.63
N ASP A 252 0.74 12.23 -12.70
CA ASP A 252 0.93 13.40 -11.86
C ASP A 252 1.74 13.07 -10.59
N ARG A 253 1.93 14.05 -9.71
CA ARG A 253 2.77 13.86 -8.52
C ARG A 253 2.17 12.88 -7.51
N ALA A 254 0.88 12.95 -7.28
CA ALA A 254 0.20 12.12 -6.29
C ALA A 254 0.00 10.69 -6.80
N GLU A 255 -0.52 10.56 -8.02
CA GLU A 255 -0.72 9.26 -8.69
C GLU A 255 0.62 8.54 -8.90
N GLY A 256 1.70 9.29 -9.17
CA GLY A 256 3.04 8.71 -9.26
C GLY A 256 3.43 7.91 -8.02
N TYR A 257 3.16 8.43 -6.81
CA TYR A 257 3.44 7.70 -5.56
C TYR A 257 2.50 6.51 -5.34
N ALA A 258 1.21 6.65 -5.68
CA ALA A 258 0.26 5.54 -5.56
C ALA A 258 0.69 4.36 -6.45
N VAL A 259 0.99 4.63 -7.72
CA VAL A 259 1.45 3.61 -8.68
C VAL A 259 2.81 3.03 -8.29
N ALA A 260 3.76 3.84 -7.84
CA ALA A 260 5.06 3.35 -7.39
C ALA A 260 4.92 2.40 -6.19
N LYS A 261 4.04 2.70 -5.22
CA LYS A 261 3.74 1.78 -4.10
C LYS A 261 3.08 0.49 -4.59
N GLN A 262 2.17 0.55 -5.56
CA GLN A 262 1.57 -0.66 -6.15
C GLN A 262 2.63 -1.57 -6.79
N GLN A 263 3.70 -1.02 -7.36
CA GLN A 263 4.79 -1.84 -7.92
C GLN A 263 5.50 -2.68 -6.84
N LEU A 264 5.51 -2.25 -5.59
CA LEU A 264 6.06 -3.05 -4.47
C LEU A 264 5.24 -4.31 -4.17
N LEU A 265 3.99 -4.40 -4.67
CA LEU A 265 3.13 -5.59 -4.50
C LEU A 265 3.47 -6.71 -5.49
N ARG A 266 4.15 -6.38 -6.60
CA ARG A 266 4.56 -7.38 -7.60
C ARG A 266 5.56 -8.38 -7.00
N PRO A 267 5.38 -9.69 -7.24
CA PRO A 267 6.37 -10.68 -6.86
C PRO A 267 7.75 -10.39 -7.46
N LEU A 268 8.83 -10.72 -6.75
CA LEU A 268 10.18 -10.48 -7.25
C LEU A 268 10.49 -11.21 -8.58
N PRO A 269 10.01 -12.47 -8.78
CA PRO A 269 10.21 -13.17 -10.06
C PRO A 269 9.38 -12.62 -11.22
N ASP A 270 8.37 -11.75 -10.94
CA ASP A 270 7.53 -11.17 -11.99
C ASP A 270 8.34 -10.26 -12.91
N VAL A 271 8.06 -10.30 -14.20
CA VAL A 271 8.71 -9.50 -15.26
C VAL A 271 7.67 -8.57 -15.88
N SER A 272 8.04 -7.33 -16.13
CA SER A 272 7.15 -6.39 -16.80
C SER A 272 6.70 -6.93 -18.16
N PRO A 273 5.39 -6.86 -18.51
CA PRO A 273 4.91 -7.23 -19.84
C PRO A 273 5.37 -6.26 -20.94
N VAL A 274 5.91 -5.10 -20.58
CA VAL A 274 6.46 -4.09 -21.50
C VAL A 274 7.96 -4.32 -21.61
N PRO A 275 8.49 -4.74 -22.80
CA PRO A 275 9.90 -5.13 -22.94
C PRO A 275 10.89 -4.04 -22.53
N GLU A 276 10.61 -2.78 -22.84
CA GLU A 276 11.48 -1.65 -22.48
C GLU A 276 11.58 -1.47 -20.96
N LEU A 277 10.46 -1.70 -20.25
CA LEU A 277 10.46 -1.63 -18.77
C LEU A 277 11.12 -2.87 -18.17
N ALA A 278 10.91 -4.06 -18.73
CA ALA A 278 11.58 -5.28 -18.27
C ALA A 278 13.11 -5.15 -18.37
N ASN A 279 13.61 -4.67 -19.50
CA ASN A 279 15.04 -4.42 -19.69
C ASN A 279 15.57 -3.35 -18.72
N LEU A 280 14.78 -2.32 -18.42
CA LEU A 280 15.16 -1.28 -17.49
C LEU A 280 15.15 -1.78 -16.04
N GLU A 281 14.16 -2.61 -15.63
CA GLU A 281 14.11 -3.27 -14.32
C GLU A 281 15.38 -4.09 -14.07
N GLU A 282 15.75 -4.96 -15.01
CA GLU A 282 16.94 -5.81 -14.92
C GLU A 282 18.22 -4.98 -14.86
N ARG A 283 18.36 -4.03 -15.77
CA ARG A 283 19.54 -3.18 -15.84
C ARG A 283 19.74 -2.36 -14.57
N LEU A 284 18.69 -1.74 -14.04
CA LEU A 284 18.75 -0.96 -12.82
C LEU A 284 19.11 -1.81 -11.61
N LEU A 285 18.58 -3.03 -11.51
CA LEU A 285 18.94 -3.97 -10.45
C LEU A 285 20.44 -4.31 -10.49
N GLN A 286 20.95 -4.64 -11.67
CA GLN A 286 22.37 -4.95 -11.86
C GLN A 286 23.25 -3.76 -11.48
N GLU A 287 22.96 -2.57 -12.04
CA GLU A 287 23.77 -1.36 -11.81
C GLU A 287 23.69 -0.87 -10.36
N ALA A 288 22.53 -0.91 -9.73
CA ALA A 288 22.38 -0.54 -8.32
C ALA A 288 23.21 -1.45 -7.40
N ASN A 289 23.30 -2.73 -7.73
CA ASN A 289 24.10 -3.68 -6.97
C ASN A 289 25.62 -3.46 -7.14
N THR A 290 26.07 -2.80 -8.23
CA THR A 290 27.49 -2.39 -8.36
C THR A 290 27.87 -1.23 -7.46
N LEU A 291 26.90 -0.52 -6.85
CA LEU A 291 27.19 0.56 -5.91
C LEU A 291 27.85 0.07 -4.62
N GLY A 292 27.76 -1.24 -4.32
CA GLY A 292 28.45 -1.85 -3.19
C GLY A 292 27.97 -1.38 -1.82
N ILE A 293 26.74 -0.85 -1.72
CA ILE A 293 26.15 -0.40 -0.44
C ILE A 293 25.94 -1.60 0.48
N GLY A 294 25.39 -2.69 -0.09
CA GLY A 294 25.23 -3.97 0.60
C GLY A 294 24.16 -3.97 1.71
N PRO A 295 23.95 -5.12 2.36
CA PRO A 295 22.95 -5.26 3.42
C PRO A 295 23.27 -4.32 4.59
N MET A 296 22.25 -3.60 5.04
CA MET A 296 22.32 -2.60 6.12
C MET A 296 23.35 -1.48 5.89
N GLY A 297 23.88 -1.32 4.66
CA GLY A 297 24.93 -0.35 4.34
C GLY A 297 26.33 -0.79 4.79
N LEU A 298 26.54 -2.06 5.09
CA LEU A 298 27.79 -2.61 5.58
C LEU A 298 28.75 -3.05 4.47
N GLY A 299 28.48 -2.65 3.23
CA GLY A 299 29.19 -3.14 2.06
C GLY A 299 28.66 -4.49 1.58
N GLY A 300 29.09 -4.92 0.39
CA GLY A 300 28.68 -6.19 -0.19
C GLY A 300 28.05 -6.05 -1.57
N LYS A 301 27.60 -7.16 -2.12
CA LYS A 301 27.13 -7.26 -3.50
C LYS A 301 25.65 -6.91 -3.67
N THR A 302 24.84 -7.09 -2.61
CA THR A 302 23.40 -6.98 -2.72
C THR A 302 22.87 -5.71 -2.03
N THR A 303 22.64 -4.67 -2.83
CA THR A 303 22.03 -3.40 -2.40
C THR A 303 20.52 -3.45 -2.57
N LEU A 304 20.02 -4.04 -3.67
CA LEU A 304 18.62 -4.24 -3.99
C LEU A 304 18.32 -5.71 -4.26
N LEU A 305 17.10 -6.14 -3.89
CA LEU A 305 16.53 -7.45 -4.26
C LEU A 305 15.70 -7.36 -5.53
N GLY A 306 15.16 -6.19 -5.88
CA GLY A 306 14.33 -6.03 -7.05
C GLY A 306 14.01 -4.59 -7.39
N VAL A 307 13.69 -4.37 -8.66
CA VAL A 307 13.16 -3.12 -9.20
C VAL A 307 11.93 -3.45 -10.02
N LYS A 308 10.82 -2.76 -9.77
CA LYS A 308 9.55 -2.95 -10.47
C LYS A 308 9.07 -1.60 -10.99
N ILE A 309 8.78 -1.51 -12.29
CA ILE A 309 8.51 -0.25 -12.97
C ILE A 309 7.16 -0.28 -13.67
N ALA A 310 6.38 0.78 -13.48
CA ALA A 310 5.21 1.07 -14.29
C ALA A 310 5.37 2.41 -15.01
N SER A 311 4.69 2.57 -16.12
CA SER A 311 4.54 3.86 -16.81
C SER A 311 3.09 4.31 -16.82
N ARG A 312 2.88 5.63 -16.83
CA ARG A 312 1.59 6.28 -16.99
C ARG A 312 1.71 7.41 -18.00
N THR A 313 0.61 7.73 -18.64
CA THR A 313 0.53 8.91 -19.51
C THR A 313 0.81 10.18 -18.71
N ARG A 314 1.35 11.20 -19.38
CA ARG A 314 1.75 12.47 -18.79
C ARG A 314 1.41 13.64 -19.73
N LEU A 315 1.44 14.84 -19.19
CA LEU A 315 1.38 16.06 -19.99
C LEU A 315 2.77 16.37 -20.60
N PRO A 316 2.82 17.09 -21.74
CA PRO A 316 4.10 17.41 -22.39
C PRO A 316 5.10 18.14 -21.47
N ALA A 317 4.60 19.04 -20.61
CA ALA A 317 5.45 19.83 -19.71
C ALA A 317 5.93 19.07 -18.46
N SER A 318 5.25 17.99 -18.06
CA SER A 318 5.59 17.22 -16.88
C SER A 318 6.20 15.86 -17.24
N TYR A 319 7.26 15.48 -16.55
CA TYR A 319 7.85 14.14 -16.63
C TYR A 319 8.38 13.78 -15.25
N PHE A 320 7.61 13.00 -14.49
CA PHE A 320 8.01 12.61 -13.14
C PHE A 320 8.60 11.21 -13.14
N VAL A 321 9.60 11.01 -12.29
CA VAL A 321 10.15 9.70 -11.93
C VAL A 321 9.94 9.57 -10.43
N THR A 322 8.95 8.76 -10.06
CA THR A 322 8.58 8.55 -8.66
C THR A 322 9.09 7.21 -8.18
N ILE A 323 9.77 7.19 -7.05
CA ILE A 323 10.44 6.03 -6.50
C ILE A 323 9.89 5.79 -5.10
N ALA A 324 9.21 4.66 -4.92
CA ALA A 324 8.84 4.12 -3.63
C ALA A 324 9.88 3.08 -3.22
N TYR A 325 10.64 3.38 -2.18
CA TYR A 325 11.60 2.45 -1.61
C TYR A 325 10.95 1.58 -0.54
N CYS A 326 11.22 0.28 -0.54
CA CYS A 326 10.92 -0.60 0.59
C CYS A 326 12.19 -1.31 1.04
N CYS A 327 12.39 -1.43 2.36
CA CYS A 327 13.54 -2.14 2.94
C CYS A 327 13.42 -3.66 2.76
N TRP A 328 14.41 -4.42 3.25
CA TRP A 328 14.38 -5.89 3.26
C TRP A 328 13.08 -6.46 3.86
N ALA A 329 12.50 -5.79 4.86
CA ALA A 329 11.21 -6.16 5.45
C ALA A 329 10.03 -5.60 4.62
N CYS A 330 10.00 -5.89 3.33
CA CYS A 330 8.87 -5.56 2.46
C CYS A 330 7.73 -6.55 2.72
N ARG A 331 6.93 -6.24 3.74
CA ARG A 331 5.89 -7.09 4.30
C ARG A 331 4.59 -6.89 3.53
N ARG A 332 4.26 -7.83 2.67
CA ARG A 332 3.01 -7.84 1.90
C ARG A 332 2.42 -9.24 1.84
N GLN A 333 1.12 -9.35 2.01
CA GLN A 333 0.38 -10.60 1.89
C GLN A 333 -0.97 -10.33 1.26
N THR A 334 -1.52 -11.34 0.60
CA THR A 334 -2.82 -11.25 -0.08
C THR A 334 -3.76 -12.31 0.45
N VAL A 335 -5.04 -11.99 0.52
CA VAL A 335 -6.12 -12.93 0.82
C VAL A 335 -7.33 -12.65 -0.05
N THR A 336 -8.01 -13.72 -0.48
CA THR A 336 -9.32 -13.66 -1.13
C THR A 336 -10.40 -13.85 -0.08
N LEU A 337 -11.40 -12.99 -0.06
CA LEU A 337 -12.50 -13.02 0.90
C LEU A 337 -13.58 -14.01 0.44
N LYS A 338 -13.34 -15.31 0.68
CA LYS A 338 -14.25 -16.41 0.31
C LYS A 338 -15.09 -16.84 1.49
#